data_af4130341cbf26d06f574d71a51784ed
#
_entry.id   af4130341cbf26d06f574d71a51784ed
#
_cell.length_a   1.000
_cell.length_b   1.000
_cell.length_c   1.000
_cell.angle_alpha   90.00
_cell.angle_beta   90.00
_cell.angle_gamma   90.00
#
_symmetry.space_group_name_H-M   'P 1'
#
loop_
_entity.id
_entity.type
_entity.pdbx_description
1 polymer ?
#
loop_
_entity_poly.entity_id
_entity_poly.type
_entity_poly.pdbx_seq_one_letter_code
_entity_poly.pdbx_strand_id
1 'polypeptide(L)'
;MTRDELCQAAVAMLDRAYIPYSHFPVGAALECADGTVFTGCNIENAAYGCTICAERTAIFKAVSEGHRDFVRIVIAGKSEDYCVPCGSCRQVMMEFAPEMEVICLNGQGQAKSFRLRELPPYGFDQSWL
;
A
#
# COMPACT_ATOMS: atom_id res chain seq x y z
N MET A 1 6.12 -7.88 14.23
CA MET A 1 4.94 -7.01 14.45
C MET A 1 3.69 -7.84 14.26
N THR A 2 2.71 -7.70 15.14
CA THR A 2 1.42 -8.38 14.98
C THR A 2 0.61 -7.73 13.86
N ARG A 3 -0.45 -8.43 13.42
CA ARG A 3 -1.36 -7.89 12.42
C ARG A 3 -1.97 -6.55 12.88
N ASP A 4 -2.40 -6.47 14.15
CA ASP A 4 -2.98 -5.24 14.70
C ASP A 4 -1.96 -4.11 14.75
N GLU A 5 -0.73 -4.40 15.14
CA GLU A 5 0.34 -3.41 15.16
C GLU A 5 0.65 -2.89 13.74
N LEU A 6 0.62 -3.78 12.76
CA LEU A 6 0.84 -3.40 11.37
C LEU A 6 -0.29 -2.48 10.88
N CYS A 7 -1.54 -2.80 11.24
CA CYS A 7 -2.69 -1.95 10.92
C CYS A 7 -2.56 -0.57 11.57
N GLN A 8 -2.14 -0.53 12.84
CA GLN A 8 -1.92 0.73 13.54
C GLN A 8 -0.82 1.57 12.89
N ALA A 9 0.24 0.92 12.41
CA ALA A 9 1.33 1.60 11.70
C ALA A 9 0.83 2.27 10.41
N ALA A 10 -0.04 1.60 9.67
CA ALA A 10 -0.64 2.17 8.46
C ALA A 10 -1.56 3.36 8.80
N VAL A 11 -2.38 3.23 9.84
CA VAL A 11 -3.29 4.30 10.29
C VAL A 11 -2.49 5.53 10.74
N ALA A 12 -1.39 5.33 11.44
CA ALA A 12 -0.54 6.43 11.88
C ALA A 12 -0.01 7.27 10.72
N MET A 13 0.16 6.68 9.55
CA MET A 13 0.67 7.37 8.37
C MET A 13 -0.36 8.32 7.73
N LEU A 14 -1.63 8.21 8.09
CA LEU A 14 -2.65 9.14 7.59
C LEU A 14 -2.32 10.59 7.92
N ASP A 15 -1.73 10.83 9.10
CA ASP A 15 -1.36 12.18 9.53
C ASP A 15 -0.12 12.73 8.83
N ARG A 16 0.63 11.89 8.11
CA ARG A 16 1.83 12.28 7.38
C ARG A 16 1.53 12.57 5.90
N ALA A 17 0.36 12.24 5.41
CA ALA A 17 -0.01 12.42 4.00
C ALA A 17 0.06 13.90 3.60
N TYR A 18 0.64 14.17 2.42
CA TYR A 18 0.65 15.50 1.84
C TYR A 18 -0.45 15.55 0.77
N ILE A 19 -1.60 16.14 1.13
CA ILE A 19 -2.82 16.05 0.35
C ILE A 19 -3.54 17.39 0.17
N PRO A 20 -2.83 18.46 -0.28
CA PRO A 20 -3.44 19.80 -0.38
C PRO A 20 -4.53 19.88 -1.45
N TYR A 21 -4.60 18.93 -2.37
CA TYR A 21 -5.53 18.95 -3.51
C TYR A 21 -6.76 18.09 -3.26
N SER A 22 -6.57 16.81 -2.94
CA SER A 22 -7.69 15.87 -2.77
C SER A 22 -8.28 15.87 -1.37
N HIS A 23 -7.48 16.20 -0.36
CA HIS A 23 -7.81 16.04 1.06
C HIS A 23 -8.15 14.58 1.43
N PHE A 24 -7.65 13.62 0.65
CA PHE A 24 -7.89 12.19 0.84
C PHE A 24 -6.61 11.48 1.27
N PRO A 25 -6.40 11.31 2.59
CA PRO A 25 -5.17 10.69 3.10
C PRO A 25 -5.21 9.17 2.95
N VAL A 26 -4.07 8.59 2.60
CA VAL A 26 -3.88 7.14 2.58
C VAL A 26 -2.57 6.83 3.30
N GLY A 27 -2.60 5.78 4.13
CA GLY A 27 -1.41 5.28 4.80
C GLY A 27 -1.17 3.83 4.44
N ALA A 28 0.08 3.42 4.46
CA ALA A 28 0.44 2.04 4.17
C ALA A 28 1.54 1.55 5.12
N ALA A 29 1.49 0.26 5.43
CA ALA A 29 2.53 -0.43 6.18
C ALA A 29 2.82 -1.75 5.49
N LEU A 30 4.06 -1.93 5.06
CA LEU A 30 4.54 -3.10 4.31
C LEU A 30 5.42 -3.94 5.22
N GLU A 31 5.11 -5.23 5.34
CA GLU A 31 5.89 -6.16 6.12
C GLU A 31 6.70 -7.06 5.20
N CYS A 32 8.01 -7.11 5.43
CA CYS A 32 8.94 -7.97 4.70
C CYS A 32 9.05 -9.33 5.37
N ALA A 33 9.56 -10.32 4.63
CA ALA A 33 9.70 -11.69 5.13
C ALA A 33 10.60 -11.79 6.35
N ASP A 34 11.57 -10.88 6.50
CA ASP A 34 12.48 -10.84 7.65
C ASP A 34 11.90 -10.08 8.85
N GLY A 35 10.66 -9.60 8.75
CA GLY A 35 9.98 -8.86 9.81
C GLY A 35 10.17 -7.35 9.75
N THR A 36 11.02 -6.83 8.86
CA THR A 36 11.20 -5.39 8.69
C THR A 36 9.90 -4.77 8.15
N VAL A 37 9.52 -3.60 8.68
CA VAL A 37 8.32 -2.89 8.28
C VAL A 37 8.69 -1.54 7.68
N PHE A 38 8.12 -1.23 6.52
CA PHE A 38 8.25 0.07 5.87
C PHE A 38 6.89 0.72 5.78
N THR A 39 6.81 2.01 6.11
CA THR A 39 5.56 2.75 6.06
C THR A 39 5.58 3.77 4.94
N GLY A 40 4.40 4.18 4.51
CA GLY A 40 4.26 5.19 3.47
C GLY A 40 2.96 5.95 3.60
N CYS A 41 2.90 7.10 2.96
CA CYS A 41 1.69 7.90 2.84
C CYS A 41 1.63 8.46 1.42
N ASN A 42 0.44 8.91 1.00
CA ASN A 42 0.34 9.53 -0.31
C ASN A 42 0.88 10.96 -0.27
N ILE A 43 1.55 11.34 -1.35
CA ILE A 43 2.22 12.63 -1.48
C ILE A 43 1.81 13.22 -2.82
N GLU A 44 0.98 14.26 -2.76
CA GLU A 44 0.44 14.89 -3.95
C GLU A 44 1.36 15.95 -4.51
N ASN A 45 1.12 16.29 -5.76
CA ASN A 45 1.89 17.29 -6.47
C ASN A 45 0.95 18.09 -7.38
N ALA A 46 1.24 19.38 -7.58
CA ALA A 46 0.46 20.21 -8.51
C ALA A 46 0.53 19.62 -9.93
N ALA A 47 1.64 18.99 -10.29
CA ALA A 47 1.73 18.15 -11.48
C ALA A 47 1.19 16.76 -11.11
N TYR A 48 -0.07 16.51 -11.38
CA TYR A 48 -0.78 15.32 -10.90
C TYR A 48 -0.05 14.01 -11.23
N GLY A 49 0.61 13.94 -12.37
CA GLY A 49 1.36 12.75 -12.75
C GLY A 49 2.56 12.44 -11.86
N CYS A 50 2.99 13.39 -11.05
CA CYS A 50 4.10 13.22 -10.09
C CYS A 50 3.62 12.73 -8.72
N THR A 51 2.32 12.68 -8.48
CA THR A 51 1.73 12.19 -7.23
C THR A 51 2.10 10.74 -7.02
N ILE A 52 2.44 10.37 -5.78
CA ILE A 52 2.77 9.01 -5.43
C ILE A 52 1.77 8.48 -4.40
N CYS A 53 1.31 7.24 -4.57
CA CYS A 53 0.43 6.58 -3.62
C CYS A 53 1.20 6.08 -2.39
N ALA A 54 0.49 5.91 -1.27
CA ALA A 54 1.08 5.45 -0.02
C ALA A 54 1.79 4.09 -0.20
N GLU A 55 1.16 3.18 -0.94
CA GLU A 55 1.70 1.83 -1.16
C GLU A 55 3.04 1.90 -1.88
N ARG A 56 3.13 2.72 -2.95
CA ARG A 56 4.37 2.85 -3.70
C ARG A 56 5.45 3.56 -2.90
N THR A 57 5.07 4.51 -2.04
CA THR A 57 6.03 5.13 -1.12
C THR A 57 6.69 4.08 -0.23
N ALA A 58 5.89 3.20 0.36
CA ALA A 58 6.41 2.13 1.23
C ALA A 58 7.25 1.12 0.45
N ILE A 59 6.77 0.67 -0.72
CA ILE A 59 7.45 -0.34 -1.52
C ILE A 59 8.77 0.18 -2.07
N PHE A 60 8.78 1.39 -2.61
CA PHE A 60 10.01 1.96 -3.20
C PHE A 60 11.07 2.21 -2.11
N LYS A 61 10.64 2.62 -0.92
CA LYS A 61 11.53 2.74 0.22
C LYS A 61 12.16 1.39 0.57
N ALA A 62 11.34 0.34 0.64
CA ALA A 62 11.81 -1.01 0.95
C ALA A 62 12.80 -1.52 -0.10
N VAL A 63 12.45 -1.37 -1.38
CA VAL A 63 13.30 -1.82 -2.49
C VAL A 63 14.62 -1.06 -2.48
N SER A 64 14.59 0.25 -2.22
CA SER A 64 15.80 1.08 -2.18
C SER A 64 16.74 0.68 -1.04
N GLU A 65 16.21 0.05 0.01
CA GLU A 65 16.99 -0.43 1.13
C GLU A 65 17.33 -1.93 1.03
N GLY A 66 17.09 -2.54 -0.13
CA GLY A 66 17.53 -3.90 -0.42
C GLY A 66 16.51 -4.99 -0.11
N HIS A 67 15.27 -4.63 0.21
CA HIS A 67 14.21 -5.61 0.52
C HIS A 67 13.34 -5.86 -0.70
N ARG A 68 13.09 -7.12 -1.02
CA ARG A 68 12.25 -7.54 -2.15
C ARG A 68 11.25 -8.64 -1.79
N ASP A 69 11.36 -9.24 -0.60
CA ASP A 69 10.48 -10.34 -0.17
C ASP A 69 9.41 -9.77 0.75
N PHE A 70 8.23 -9.48 0.19
CA PHE A 70 7.13 -8.86 0.91
C PHE A 70 6.05 -9.89 1.21
N VAL A 71 5.55 -9.91 2.45
CA VAL A 71 4.56 -10.90 2.88
C VAL A 71 3.15 -10.31 3.00
N ARG A 72 3.04 -9.05 3.41
CA ARG A 72 1.74 -8.38 3.51
C ARG A 72 1.88 -6.87 3.47
N ILE A 73 0.80 -6.21 3.06
CA ILE A 73 0.70 -4.76 3.12
C ILE A 73 -0.66 -4.37 3.68
N VAL A 74 -0.69 -3.39 4.58
CA VAL A 74 -1.93 -2.80 5.08
C VAL A 74 -2.10 -1.44 4.45
N ILE A 75 -3.30 -1.16 3.96
CA ILE A 75 -3.65 0.12 3.35
C ILE A 75 -4.80 0.73 4.14
N ALA A 76 -4.58 1.94 4.68
CA ALA A 76 -5.54 2.64 5.51
C ALA A 76 -6.07 3.89 4.82
N GLY A 77 -7.35 4.17 5.03
CA GLY A 77 -8.01 5.38 4.56
C GLY A 77 -9.05 5.81 5.57
N LYS A 78 -9.66 6.97 5.36
CA LYS A 78 -10.69 7.51 6.27
C LYS A 78 -12.11 7.35 5.74
N SER A 79 -12.29 6.85 4.51
CA SER A 79 -13.61 6.70 3.91
C SER A 79 -14.36 5.51 4.53
N GLU A 80 -15.66 5.45 4.31
CA GLU A 80 -16.49 4.32 4.76
C GLU A 80 -16.15 3.04 4.01
N ASP A 81 -15.69 3.16 2.77
CA ASP A 81 -15.30 2.03 1.95
C ASP A 81 -13.89 1.58 2.28
N TYR A 82 -13.61 0.31 2.01
CA TYR A 82 -12.27 -0.24 2.14
C TYR A 82 -11.33 0.43 1.14
N CYS A 83 -10.15 0.81 1.62
CA CYS A 83 -9.14 1.46 0.78
C CYS A 83 -8.35 0.40 0.01
N VAL A 84 -8.77 0.14 -1.23
CA VAL A 84 -8.09 -0.83 -2.09
C VAL A 84 -6.99 -0.12 -2.90
N PRO A 85 -5.92 -0.84 -3.28
CA PRO A 85 -4.84 -0.21 -4.04
C PRO A 85 -5.29 0.13 -5.46
N CYS A 86 -4.79 1.26 -5.97
CA CYS A 86 -5.04 1.65 -7.36
C CYS A 86 -4.33 0.70 -8.34
N GLY A 87 -4.67 0.81 -9.63
CA GLY A 87 -4.08 -0.06 -10.65
C GLY A 87 -2.57 0.02 -10.74
N SER A 88 -2.01 1.23 -10.63
CA SER A 88 -0.55 1.42 -10.66
C SER A 88 0.13 0.74 -9.47
N CYS A 89 -0.47 0.85 -8.27
CA CYS A 89 0.08 0.19 -7.09
C CYS A 89 0.00 -1.33 -7.21
N ARG A 90 -1.11 -1.85 -7.74
CA ARG A 90 -1.24 -3.31 -7.98
C ARG A 90 -0.18 -3.80 -8.94
N GLN A 91 0.10 -3.03 -10.00
CA GLN A 91 1.12 -3.38 -10.98
C GLN A 91 2.50 -3.41 -10.33
N VAL A 92 2.84 -2.42 -9.51
CA VAL A 92 4.11 -2.38 -8.80
C VAL A 92 4.22 -3.57 -7.84
N MET A 93 3.15 -3.87 -7.09
CA MET A 93 3.13 -5.01 -6.17
C MET A 93 3.32 -6.34 -6.91
N MET A 94 2.70 -6.49 -8.10
CA MET A 94 2.81 -7.72 -8.90
C MET A 94 4.23 -8.03 -9.32
N GLU A 95 5.06 -7.02 -9.54
CA GLU A 95 6.46 -7.21 -9.91
C GLU A 95 7.22 -7.97 -8.81
N PHE A 96 6.92 -7.68 -7.54
CA PHE A 96 7.70 -8.19 -6.41
C PHE A 96 7.00 -9.31 -5.63
N ALA A 97 5.67 -9.25 -5.49
CA ALA A 97 4.96 -10.12 -4.54
C ALA A 97 3.54 -10.45 -4.98
N PRO A 98 3.36 -11.22 -6.07
CA PRO A 98 2.02 -11.54 -6.58
C PRO A 98 1.15 -12.33 -5.60
N GLU A 99 1.76 -13.02 -4.62
CA GLU A 99 1.03 -13.80 -3.62
C GLU A 99 0.84 -13.06 -2.29
N MET A 100 1.22 -11.77 -2.23
CA MET A 100 1.18 -10.99 -1.00
C MET A 100 -0.26 -10.82 -0.50
N GLU A 101 -0.43 -10.87 0.83
CA GLU A 101 -1.68 -10.52 1.48
C GLU A 101 -1.84 -8.99 1.48
N VAL A 102 -2.99 -8.52 0.97
CA VAL A 102 -3.34 -7.09 0.95
C VAL A 102 -4.49 -6.89 1.93
N ILE A 103 -4.25 -6.14 2.99
CA ILE A 103 -5.23 -5.85 4.03
C ILE A 103 -5.72 -4.42 3.84
N CYS A 104 -6.99 -4.28 3.48
CA CYS A 104 -7.59 -2.97 3.22
C CYS A 104 -8.45 -2.56 4.41
N LEU A 105 -8.18 -1.39 4.98
CA LEU A 105 -8.94 -0.84 6.09
C LEU A 105 -9.92 0.23 5.60
N ASN A 106 -11.04 0.37 6.31
CA ASN A 106 -11.93 1.52 6.13
C ASN A 106 -11.75 2.51 7.29
N GLY A 107 -12.51 3.61 7.28
CA GLY A 107 -12.40 4.67 8.30
C GLY A 107 -12.82 4.24 9.68
N GLN A 108 -13.55 3.13 9.84
CA GLN A 108 -13.97 2.56 11.13
C GLN A 108 -12.99 1.51 11.66
N GLY A 109 -11.88 1.29 10.97
CA GLY A 109 -10.89 0.31 11.39
C GLY A 109 -11.24 -1.13 11.06
N GLN A 110 -12.29 -1.35 10.27
CA GLN A 110 -12.63 -2.68 9.78
C GLN A 110 -11.67 -3.09 8.68
N ALA A 111 -11.34 -4.37 8.61
CA ALA A 111 -10.35 -4.88 7.67
C ALA A 111 -10.95 -5.90 6.72
N LYS A 112 -10.50 -5.88 5.47
CA LYS A 112 -10.82 -6.88 4.47
C LYS A 112 -9.52 -7.32 3.81
N SER A 113 -9.27 -8.62 3.78
CA SER A 113 -8.01 -9.17 3.29
C SER A 113 -8.20 -9.84 1.93
N PHE A 114 -7.23 -9.63 1.06
CA PHE A 114 -7.18 -10.22 -0.28
C PHE A 114 -5.79 -10.77 -0.53
N ARG A 115 -5.70 -11.77 -1.40
CA ARG A 115 -4.43 -12.10 -2.02
C ARG A 115 -4.27 -11.18 -3.23
N LEU A 116 -3.09 -10.63 -3.45
CA LEU A 116 -2.89 -9.61 -4.49
C LEU A 116 -3.41 -10.07 -5.86
N ARG A 117 -3.09 -11.30 -6.28
CA ARG A 117 -3.51 -11.79 -7.59
C ARG A 117 -5.02 -11.99 -7.74
N GLU A 118 -5.78 -11.94 -6.64
CA GLU A 118 -7.23 -12.03 -6.68
C GLU A 118 -7.91 -10.68 -6.91
N LEU A 119 -7.16 -9.58 -6.84
CA LEU A 119 -7.69 -8.24 -7.04
C LEU A 119 -7.75 -7.91 -8.55
N PRO A 120 -8.94 -7.60 -9.09
CA PRO A 120 -9.04 -7.13 -10.47
C PRO A 120 -8.66 -5.64 -10.59
N PRO A 121 -8.16 -5.17 -11.74
CA PRO A 121 -7.78 -5.97 -12.88
C PRO A 121 -6.49 -6.73 -12.60
N TYR A 122 -6.30 -7.84 -13.31
CA TYR A 122 -5.09 -8.63 -13.18
C TYR A 122 -3.89 -7.82 -13.65
N GLY A 123 -2.75 -8.00 -12.99
CA GLY A 123 -1.53 -7.26 -13.32
C GLY A 123 -0.93 -7.67 -14.66
N PHE A 124 -0.16 -6.77 -15.23
CA PHE A 124 0.66 -7.03 -16.41
C PHE A 124 2.04 -7.50 -15.91
N ASP A 125 2.48 -8.67 -16.33
CA ASP A 125 3.74 -9.25 -15.88
C ASP A 125 4.62 -9.71 -17.03
N GLN A 126 5.77 -10.28 -16.69
CA GLN A 126 6.78 -10.71 -17.67
C GLN A 126 6.24 -11.75 -18.66
N SER A 127 5.20 -12.51 -18.27
CA SER A 127 4.63 -13.51 -19.16
C SER A 127 3.98 -12.90 -20.40
N TRP A 128 3.68 -11.60 -20.37
CA TRP A 128 3.13 -10.87 -21.52
C TRP A 128 4.22 -10.41 -22.50
N LEU A 129 5.46 -10.43 -22.09
CA LEU A 129 6.60 -10.04 -22.90
C LEU A 129 7.22 -11.23 -23.58
#